data_f481803e97a7456b9be1900b140d466c
#
_entry.id   f481803e97a7456b9be1900b140d466c
#
_cell.length_a   1.000
_cell.length_b   1.000
_cell.length_c   1.000
_cell.angle_alpha   90.00
_cell.angle_beta   90.00
_cell.angle_gamma   90.00
#
_symmetry.space_group_name_H-M   'P 1'
#
loop_
_entity.id
_entity.type
_entity.pdbx_description
1 polymer ?
#
loop_
_entity_poly.entity_id
_entity_poly.type
_entity_poly.pdbx_seq_one_letter_code
_entity_poly.pdbx_strand_id
1 'polypeptide(L)'
;HIGFFGKRNAGKSSVMNAVTGQNLAVVSDVKGTTTDPVYKTMELLPLGPVVMMDTPGIDDEGELGELRVKKSYQVLNKTDIAVVVIDGTCGVSEEDLKITERIQKKNIPYIIVLNKCERFTQEDERLRVQENTASYLKTEKEKILLVSAADKSGIYELKEELGALKGKEEEERKIVGDLLEPSDFVVLVVPIDKCGTKGTPDFTTAADDS
;
A
#
# COMPACT_ATOMS: atom_id res chain seq x y z
N HIS A 1 -6.24 0.49 -4.36
CA HIS A 1 -6.27 -0.04 -2.98
C HIS A 1 -4.86 -0.23 -2.46
N ILE A 2 -4.50 0.44 -1.38
CA ILE A 2 -3.18 0.32 -0.74
C ILE A 2 -3.34 -0.44 0.58
N GLY A 3 -2.78 -1.65 0.67
CA GLY A 3 -2.83 -2.50 1.85
C GLY A 3 -1.58 -2.36 2.72
N PHE A 4 -1.76 -2.14 4.04
CA PHE A 4 -0.69 -2.08 5.03
C PHE A 4 -0.64 -3.40 5.79
N PHE A 5 0.49 -4.11 5.66
CA PHE A 5 0.73 -5.42 6.25
C PHE A 5 1.91 -5.38 7.23
N GLY A 6 2.01 -6.32 8.12
CA GLY A 6 3.10 -6.47 9.07
C GLY A 6 2.63 -6.87 10.46
N LYS A 7 3.59 -7.12 11.33
CA LYS A 7 3.34 -7.56 12.71
C LYS A 7 2.56 -6.53 13.53
N ARG A 8 2.01 -7.01 14.65
CA ARG A 8 1.48 -6.13 15.69
C ARG A 8 2.61 -5.20 16.18
N ASN A 9 2.27 -3.97 16.49
CA ASN A 9 3.21 -2.94 16.96
C ASN A 9 4.34 -2.55 15.99
N ALA A 10 4.36 -3.04 14.75
CA ALA A 10 5.26 -2.54 13.71
C ALA A 10 5.00 -1.07 13.34
N GLY A 11 3.81 -0.56 13.71
CA GLY A 11 3.42 0.84 13.48
C GLY A 11 2.66 1.05 12.17
N LYS A 12 1.97 0.02 11.63
CA LYS A 12 1.16 0.14 10.41
C LYS A 12 0.21 1.34 10.44
N SER A 13 -0.63 1.42 11.46
CA SER A 13 -1.57 2.52 11.66
C SER A 13 -0.87 3.87 11.80
N SER A 14 0.29 3.91 12.47
CA SER A 14 1.09 5.13 12.61
C SER A 14 1.69 5.60 11.29
N VAL A 15 2.24 4.67 10.49
CA VAL A 15 2.75 4.97 9.13
C VAL A 15 1.60 5.45 8.24
N MET A 16 0.45 4.75 8.26
CA MET A 16 -0.73 5.15 7.51
C MET A 16 -1.20 6.57 7.88
N ASN A 17 -1.25 6.88 9.18
CA ASN A 17 -1.60 8.23 9.67
C ASN A 17 -0.57 9.28 9.23
N ALA A 18 0.72 8.96 9.27
CA ALA A 18 1.77 9.86 8.83
C ALA A 18 1.70 10.15 7.32
N VAL A 19 1.43 9.12 6.51
CA VAL A 19 1.24 9.24 5.05
C VAL A 19 0.01 10.10 4.74
N THR A 20 -1.09 9.91 5.45
CA THR A 20 -2.33 10.65 5.20
C THR A 20 -2.32 12.06 5.77
N GLY A 21 -1.44 12.38 6.70
CA GLY A 21 -1.41 13.64 7.43
C GLY A 21 -2.60 13.83 8.40
N GLN A 22 -3.37 12.78 8.64
CA GLN A 22 -4.57 12.79 9.48
C GLN A 22 -4.51 11.63 10.48
N ASN A 23 -5.09 11.81 11.65
CA ASN A 23 -5.30 10.73 12.62
C ASN A 23 -6.47 9.82 12.17
N LEU A 24 -6.28 9.14 11.06
CA LEU A 24 -7.35 8.34 10.41
C LEU A 24 -7.41 6.91 10.94
N ALA A 25 -6.30 6.34 11.35
CA ALA A 25 -6.30 5.06 12.01
C ALA A 25 -6.61 5.29 13.49
N VAL A 26 -7.59 4.57 13.99
CA VAL A 26 -7.83 4.50 15.45
C VAL A 26 -6.63 3.76 16.03
N VAL A 27 -5.66 4.50 16.57
CA VAL A 27 -4.65 3.94 17.46
C VAL A 27 -5.43 3.56 18.71
N SER A 28 -5.92 2.31 18.74
CA SER A 28 -6.57 1.78 19.92
C SER A 28 -5.49 1.55 20.98
N ASP A 29 -5.50 2.33 22.04
CA ASP A 29 -4.70 2.10 23.24
C ASP A 29 -5.12 0.81 23.97
N VAL A 30 -6.23 0.20 23.55
CA VAL A 30 -6.74 -1.05 24.09
C VAL A 30 -6.09 -2.22 23.33
N LYS A 31 -5.16 -2.87 23.98
CA LYS A 31 -4.53 -4.10 23.49
C LYS A 31 -5.61 -5.13 23.16
N GLY A 32 -5.79 -5.47 21.88
CA GLY A 32 -6.44 -6.71 21.49
C GLY A 32 -7.79 -6.65 20.79
N THR A 33 -8.30 -5.50 20.34
CA THR A 33 -9.70 -5.42 19.85
C THR A 33 -9.91 -5.28 18.35
N THR A 34 -8.89 -5.03 17.53
CA THR A 34 -9.12 -4.89 16.07
C THR A 34 -8.86 -6.20 15.35
N THR A 35 -9.91 -7.01 15.21
CA THR A 35 -9.88 -8.22 14.38
C THR A 35 -10.29 -7.94 12.93
N ASP A 36 -10.84 -6.77 12.65
CA ASP A 36 -11.35 -6.41 11.32
C ASP A 36 -10.45 -5.38 10.63
N PRO A 37 -10.20 -5.54 9.31
CA PRO A 37 -9.46 -4.55 8.54
C PRO A 37 -10.24 -3.22 8.49
N VAL A 38 -9.52 -2.11 8.60
CA VAL A 38 -10.08 -0.76 8.49
C VAL A 38 -9.86 -0.24 7.10
N TYR A 39 -10.94 0.18 6.44
CA TYR A 39 -10.92 0.76 5.09
C TYR A 39 -11.14 2.26 5.17
N LYS A 40 -10.32 3.05 4.48
CA LYS A 40 -10.49 4.50 4.39
C LYS A 40 -10.24 5.00 2.99
N THR A 41 -11.24 5.65 2.42
CA THR A 41 -11.14 6.32 1.11
C THR A 41 -10.68 7.75 1.31
N MET A 42 -9.68 8.18 0.52
CA MET A 42 -9.16 9.52 0.58
C MET A 42 -8.44 9.89 -0.71
N GLU A 43 -8.12 11.17 -0.85
CA GLU A 43 -7.21 11.63 -1.88
C GLU A 43 -5.79 11.73 -1.31
N LEU A 44 -4.84 11.09 -1.98
CA LEU A 44 -3.43 11.08 -1.60
C LEU A 44 -2.58 11.54 -2.78
N LEU A 45 -2.01 12.73 -2.70
CA LEU A 45 -1.09 13.21 -3.74
C LEU A 45 0.28 12.54 -3.61
N PRO A 46 0.91 12.13 -4.73
CA PRO A 46 0.49 12.32 -6.12
C PRO A 46 -0.47 11.24 -6.68
N LEU A 47 -0.88 10.25 -5.87
CA LEU A 47 -1.67 9.09 -6.33
C LEU A 47 -3.12 9.42 -6.72
N GLY A 48 -3.70 10.52 -6.21
CA GLY A 48 -5.13 10.81 -6.38
C GLY A 48 -6.02 10.00 -5.42
N PRO A 49 -7.23 9.60 -5.82
CA PRO A 49 -8.15 8.87 -4.96
C PRO A 49 -7.65 7.45 -4.68
N VAL A 50 -7.56 7.09 -3.40
CA VAL A 50 -7.09 5.79 -2.91
C VAL A 50 -7.99 5.25 -1.81
N VAL A 51 -8.00 3.94 -1.66
CA VAL A 51 -8.55 3.24 -0.49
C VAL A 51 -7.39 2.66 0.30
N MET A 52 -7.18 3.19 1.50
CA MET A 52 -6.16 2.70 2.43
C MET A 52 -6.77 1.59 3.30
N MET A 53 -6.06 0.48 3.42
CA MET A 53 -6.50 -0.69 4.17
C MET A 53 -5.50 -1.01 5.27
N ASP A 54 -5.88 -0.80 6.54
CA ASP A 54 -5.08 -1.23 7.70
C ASP A 54 -5.47 -2.67 8.07
N THR A 55 -4.47 -3.54 8.14
CA THR A 55 -4.69 -4.95 8.47
C THR A 55 -4.40 -5.23 9.95
N PRO A 56 -5.11 -6.20 10.56
CA PRO A 56 -4.71 -6.71 11.86
C PRO A 56 -3.27 -7.23 11.84
N GLY A 57 -2.56 -7.17 12.96
CA GLY A 57 -1.22 -7.77 13.07
C GLY A 57 -1.24 -9.28 12.79
N ILE A 58 -0.20 -9.78 12.13
CA ILE A 58 -0.12 -11.17 11.63
C ILE A 58 0.67 -12.12 12.57
N ASP A 59 0.97 -11.68 13.78
CA ASP A 59 1.87 -12.34 14.73
C ASP A 59 1.19 -12.92 15.96
N ASP A 60 -0.11 -13.18 15.91
CA ASP A 60 -0.81 -13.73 17.06
C ASP A 60 -0.78 -15.26 17.08
N GLU A 61 -0.46 -15.80 18.23
CA GLU A 61 -0.59 -17.21 18.54
C GLU A 61 -2.04 -17.56 18.94
N GLY A 62 -2.46 -18.79 18.63
CA GLY A 62 -3.79 -19.31 18.94
C GLY A 62 -4.88 -18.99 17.91
N GLU A 63 -6.12 -19.36 18.24
CA GLU A 63 -7.28 -19.26 17.33
C GLU A 63 -7.53 -17.83 16.80
N LEU A 64 -7.29 -16.82 17.59
CA LEU A 64 -7.39 -15.40 17.19
C LEU A 64 -6.30 -15.01 16.20
N GLY A 65 -5.10 -15.57 16.32
CA GLY A 65 -4.00 -15.35 15.40
C GLY A 65 -4.31 -15.90 14.01
N GLU A 66 -4.79 -17.12 13.91
CA GLU A 66 -5.19 -17.72 12.63
C GLU A 66 -6.29 -16.92 11.93
N LEU A 67 -7.26 -16.40 12.69
CA LEU A 67 -8.33 -15.58 12.14
C LEU A 67 -7.81 -14.25 11.56
N ARG A 68 -6.87 -13.59 12.23
CA ARG A 68 -6.23 -12.34 11.78
C ARG A 68 -5.38 -12.56 10.55
N VAL A 69 -4.60 -13.64 10.52
CA VAL A 69 -3.84 -14.05 9.34
C VAL A 69 -4.77 -14.27 8.15
N LYS A 70 -5.87 -14.98 8.35
CA LYS A 70 -6.87 -15.22 7.29
C LYS A 70 -7.48 -13.90 6.78
N LYS A 71 -7.80 -12.96 7.67
CA LYS A 71 -8.32 -11.63 7.30
C LYS A 71 -7.29 -10.79 6.55
N SER A 72 -6.04 -10.81 6.99
CA SER A 72 -4.95 -10.14 6.26
C SER A 72 -4.78 -10.67 4.84
N TYR A 73 -4.96 -11.98 4.64
CA TYR A 73 -4.94 -12.57 3.30
C TYR A 73 -6.18 -12.21 2.45
N GLN A 74 -7.33 -12.00 3.06
CA GLN A 74 -8.50 -11.49 2.35
C GLN A 74 -8.30 -10.05 1.86
N VAL A 75 -7.66 -9.22 2.69
CA VAL A 75 -7.27 -7.86 2.28
C VAL A 75 -6.26 -7.90 1.14
N LEU A 76 -5.28 -8.81 1.19
CA LEU A 76 -4.28 -8.96 0.14
C LEU A 76 -4.90 -9.24 -1.23
N ASN A 77 -6.03 -9.95 -1.29
CA ASN A 77 -6.75 -10.22 -2.55
C ASN A 77 -7.39 -8.96 -3.17
N LYS A 78 -7.55 -7.90 -2.40
CA LYS A 78 -8.12 -6.61 -2.84
C LYS A 78 -7.07 -5.51 -2.96
N THR A 79 -5.81 -5.85 -2.72
CA THR A 79 -4.70 -4.90 -2.68
C THR A 79 -4.10 -4.75 -4.07
N ASP A 80 -4.00 -3.52 -4.56
CA ASP A 80 -3.29 -3.16 -5.78
C ASP A 80 -1.82 -2.84 -5.48
N ILE A 81 -1.54 -2.15 -4.37
CA ILE A 81 -0.19 -1.84 -3.90
C ILE A 81 -0.06 -2.27 -2.44
N ALA A 82 0.98 -3.03 -2.11
CA ALA A 82 1.23 -3.50 -0.75
C ALA A 82 2.35 -2.72 -0.06
N VAL A 83 2.12 -2.31 1.19
CA VAL A 83 3.12 -1.71 2.07
C VAL A 83 3.36 -2.68 3.23
N VAL A 84 4.55 -3.27 3.28
CA VAL A 84 4.94 -4.16 4.39
C VAL A 84 5.69 -3.34 5.42
N VAL A 85 5.08 -3.13 6.58
CA VAL A 85 5.65 -2.34 7.67
C VAL A 85 6.33 -3.25 8.68
N ILE A 86 7.62 -3.05 8.86
CA ILE A 86 8.48 -3.80 9.77
C ILE A 86 9.02 -2.85 10.83
N ASP A 87 9.08 -3.30 12.08
CA ASP A 87 9.78 -2.59 13.14
C ASP A 87 11.29 -2.74 12.94
N GLY A 88 11.96 -1.69 12.50
CA GLY A 88 13.40 -1.72 12.22
C GLY A 88 14.24 -2.08 13.44
N THR A 89 13.74 -1.85 14.66
CA THR A 89 14.45 -2.16 15.90
C THR A 89 14.39 -3.64 16.30
N CYS A 90 13.38 -4.36 15.81
CA CYS A 90 13.18 -5.79 16.11
C CYS A 90 13.71 -6.69 15.01
N GLY A 91 13.96 -6.14 13.82
CA GLY A 91 14.34 -6.90 12.63
C GLY A 91 13.18 -7.65 11.98
N VAL A 92 13.50 -8.42 10.95
CA VAL A 92 12.55 -9.18 10.14
C VAL A 92 12.16 -10.48 10.82
N SER A 93 10.90 -10.84 10.77
CA SER A 93 10.37 -12.10 11.31
C SER A 93 9.94 -13.07 10.21
N GLU A 94 9.63 -14.32 10.60
CA GLU A 94 9.09 -15.32 9.66
C GLU A 94 7.75 -14.90 9.07
N GLU A 95 6.92 -14.20 9.84
CA GLU A 95 5.62 -13.71 9.40
C GLU A 95 5.78 -12.64 8.32
N ASP A 96 6.76 -11.74 8.49
CA ASP A 96 7.10 -10.72 7.48
C ASP A 96 7.61 -11.38 6.19
N LEU A 97 8.38 -12.45 6.31
CA LEU A 97 8.81 -13.24 5.16
C LEU A 97 7.62 -13.89 4.45
N LYS A 98 6.74 -14.57 5.19
CA LYS A 98 5.57 -15.27 4.64
C LYS A 98 4.63 -14.33 3.89
N ILE A 99 4.37 -13.12 4.44
CA ILE A 99 3.51 -12.14 3.76
C ILE A 99 4.19 -11.57 2.52
N THR A 100 5.49 -11.27 2.60
CA THR A 100 6.27 -10.76 1.47
C THR A 100 6.34 -11.78 0.32
N GLU A 101 6.60 -13.04 0.61
CA GLU A 101 6.59 -14.12 -0.41
C GLU A 101 5.21 -14.26 -1.09
N ARG A 102 4.11 -14.08 -0.35
CA ARG A 102 2.75 -14.13 -0.94
C ARG A 102 2.46 -12.94 -1.83
N ILE A 103 2.92 -11.74 -1.43
CA ILE A 103 2.82 -10.53 -2.24
C ILE A 103 3.58 -10.74 -3.56
N GLN A 104 4.82 -11.25 -3.47
CA GLN A 104 5.66 -11.55 -4.64
C GLN A 104 5.02 -12.61 -5.56
N LYS A 105 4.49 -13.70 -5.01
CA LYS A 105 3.79 -14.76 -5.77
C LYS A 105 2.54 -14.26 -6.50
N LYS A 106 1.91 -13.21 -6.00
CA LYS A 106 0.75 -12.58 -6.63
C LYS A 106 1.12 -11.47 -7.61
N ASN A 107 2.43 -11.18 -7.77
CA ASN A 107 2.95 -10.07 -8.56
C ASN A 107 2.33 -8.71 -8.17
N ILE A 108 1.99 -8.52 -6.90
CA ILE A 108 1.48 -7.24 -6.40
C ILE A 108 2.67 -6.31 -6.22
N PRO A 109 2.65 -5.09 -6.80
CA PRO A 109 3.65 -4.06 -6.51
C PRO A 109 3.74 -3.78 -5.02
N TYR A 110 4.96 -3.68 -4.47
CA TYR A 110 5.13 -3.50 -3.03
C TYR A 110 6.33 -2.66 -2.65
N ILE A 111 6.23 -2.08 -1.45
CA ILE A 111 7.30 -1.38 -0.75
C ILE A 111 7.42 -1.97 0.65
N ILE A 112 8.65 -2.12 1.12
CA ILE A 112 8.95 -2.48 2.51
C ILE A 112 9.34 -1.23 3.26
N VAL A 113 8.69 -1.00 4.37
CA VAL A 113 8.91 0.15 5.24
C VAL A 113 9.55 -0.33 6.54
N LEU A 114 10.81 0.01 6.76
CA LEU A 114 11.47 -0.14 8.06
C LEU A 114 11.11 1.08 8.91
N ASN A 115 10.11 0.92 9.77
CA ASN A 115 9.61 1.96 10.65
C ASN A 115 10.46 2.07 11.93
N LYS A 116 10.32 3.19 12.63
CA LYS A 116 11.04 3.55 13.87
C LYS A 116 12.53 3.82 13.64
N CYS A 117 12.87 4.33 12.43
CA CYS A 117 14.26 4.64 12.07
C CYS A 117 14.87 5.78 12.91
N GLU A 118 14.05 6.56 13.64
CA GLU A 118 14.52 7.57 14.60
C GLU A 118 15.32 6.98 15.76
N ARG A 119 15.21 5.66 15.96
CA ARG A 119 15.96 4.95 17.02
C ARG A 119 17.38 4.58 16.61
N PHE A 120 17.70 4.64 15.32
CA PHE A 120 19.06 4.42 14.83
C PHE A 120 19.85 5.71 14.85
N THR A 121 20.90 5.74 15.65
CA THR A 121 21.73 6.94 15.84
C THR A 121 22.87 7.05 14.81
N GLN A 122 23.27 5.91 14.22
CA GLN A 122 24.37 5.83 13.25
C GLN A 122 23.88 5.44 11.87
N GLU A 123 24.43 6.07 10.85
CA GLU A 123 24.06 5.80 9.46
C GLU A 123 24.46 4.38 9.01
N ASP A 124 25.61 3.90 9.49
CA ASP A 124 26.06 2.53 9.23
C ASP A 124 25.08 1.47 9.76
N GLU A 125 24.43 1.76 10.91
CA GLU A 125 23.41 0.87 11.46
C GLU A 125 22.16 0.82 10.56
N ARG A 126 21.73 1.96 10.05
CA ARG A 126 20.61 2.07 9.10
C ARG A 126 20.87 1.26 7.83
N LEU A 127 22.07 1.40 7.27
CA LEU A 127 22.47 0.67 6.06
C LEU A 127 22.50 -0.84 6.30
N ARG A 128 23.08 -1.29 7.42
CA ARG A 128 23.14 -2.72 7.79
C ARG A 128 21.76 -3.32 7.97
N VAL A 129 20.84 -2.62 8.66
CA VAL A 129 19.47 -3.11 8.87
C VAL A 129 18.75 -3.23 7.53
N GLN A 130 18.93 -2.27 6.63
CA GLN A 130 18.34 -2.30 5.29
C GLN A 130 18.90 -3.47 4.45
N GLU A 131 20.20 -3.68 4.46
CA GLU A 131 20.86 -4.79 3.73
C GLU A 131 20.47 -6.16 4.27
N ASN A 132 20.45 -6.31 5.59
CA ASN A 132 20.01 -7.55 6.23
C ASN A 132 18.54 -7.86 5.90
N THR A 133 17.68 -6.83 5.89
CA THR A 133 16.28 -6.96 5.52
C THR A 133 16.12 -7.39 4.05
N ALA A 134 16.86 -6.76 3.14
CA ALA A 134 16.86 -7.12 1.72
C ALA A 134 17.26 -8.58 1.50
N SER A 135 18.34 -9.00 2.15
CA SER A 135 18.84 -10.37 2.07
C SER A 135 17.84 -11.39 2.63
N TYR A 136 17.25 -11.11 3.81
CA TYR A 136 16.31 -12.02 4.45
C TYR A 136 15.01 -12.18 3.68
N LEU A 137 14.46 -11.08 3.17
CA LEU A 137 13.21 -11.06 2.38
C LEU A 137 13.42 -11.37 0.89
N LYS A 138 14.65 -11.58 0.46
CA LYS A 138 15.02 -11.84 -0.95
C LYS A 138 14.44 -10.79 -1.89
N THR A 139 14.62 -9.52 -1.53
CA THR A 139 14.10 -8.37 -2.27
C THR A 139 15.22 -7.39 -2.60
N GLU A 140 14.96 -6.50 -3.54
CA GLU A 140 15.87 -5.41 -3.91
C GLU A 140 15.92 -4.36 -2.80
N LYS A 141 17.11 -3.79 -2.54
CA LYS A 141 17.32 -2.78 -1.51
C LYS A 141 16.50 -1.51 -1.78
N GLU A 142 16.30 -1.19 -3.04
CA GLU A 142 15.55 -0.03 -3.54
C GLU A 142 14.07 -0.08 -3.14
N LYS A 143 13.53 -1.26 -2.88
CA LYS A 143 12.16 -1.46 -2.39
C LYS A 143 12.01 -1.29 -0.88
N ILE A 144 13.11 -0.99 -0.17
CA ILE A 144 13.13 -0.87 1.29
C ILE A 144 13.38 0.59 1.68
N LEU A 145 12.40 1.21 2.29
CA LEU A 145 12.48 2.58 2.79
C LEU A 145 12.62 2.61 4.30
N LEU A 146 13.51 3.47 4.78
CA LEU A 146 13.66 3.81 6.20
C LEU A 146 12.69 4.95 6.53
N VAL A 147 11.80 4.70 7.48
CA VAL A 147 10.72 5.63 7.81
C VAL A 147 10.62 5.79 9.31
N SER A 148 10.28 6.98 9.76
CA SER A 148 9.81 7.23 11.12
C SER A 148 8.40 7.83 11.06
N ALA A 149 7.43 7.09 11.55
CA ALA A 149 6.08 7.61 11.71
C ALA A 149 5.99 8.67 12.82
N ALA A 150 6.96 8.72 13.74
CA ALA A 150 6.98 9.63 14.88
C ALA A 150 7.41 11.06 14.49
N ASP A 151 8.52 11.18 13.77
CA ASP A 151 9.08 12.47 13.32
C ASP A 151 8.79 12.77 11.84
N LYS A 152 8.15 11.83 11.12
CA LYS A 152 7.74 11.89 9.71
C LYS A 152 8.92 11.85 8.72
N SER A 153 10.12 11.45 9.14
CA SER A 153 11.22 11.23 8.20
C SER A 153 10.91 10.05 7.27
N GLY A 154 11.29 10.14 6.00
CA GLY A 154 11.03 9.13 4.98
C GLY A 154 9.57 9.03 4.49
N ILE A 155 8.64 9.80 5.06
CA ILE A 155 7.22 9.76 4.66
C ILE A 155 7.00 10.40 3.28
N TYR A 156 7.74 11.44 2.95
CA TYR A 156 7.66 12.06 1.63
C TYR A 156 8.12 11.08 0.55
N GLU A 157 9.26 10.47 0.74
CA GLU A 157 9.84 9.46 -0.14
C GLU A 157 8.90 8.27 -0.32
N LEU A 158 8.25 7.82 0.76
CA LEU A 158 7.24 6.77 0.68
C LEU A 158 6.06 7.16 -0.22
N LYS A 159 5.59 8.40 -0.17
CA LYS A 159 4.51 8.88 -1.05
C LYS A 159 4.93 8.91 -2.52
N GLU A 160 6.13 9.39 -2.81
CA GLU A 160 6.68 9.42 -4.17
C GLU A 160 6.80 8.00 -4.76
N GLU A 161 7.34 7.08 -3.98
CA GLU A 161 7.47 5.68 -4.41
C GLU A 161 6.11 4.99 -4.64
N LEU A 162 5.14 5.26 -3.77
CA LEU A 162 3.77 4.78 -3.98
C LEU A 162 3.18 5.35 -5.29
N GLY A 163 3.43 6.63 -5.58
CA GLY A 163 3.02 7.27 -6.83
C GLY A 163 3.67 6.63 -8.05
N ALA A 164 4.96 6.36 -7.98
CA ALA A 164 5.71 5.71 -9.06
C ALA A 164 5.21 4.29 -9.35
N LEU A 165 4.84 3.52 -8.33
CA LEU A 165 4.28 2.17 -8.51
C LEU A 165 2.91 2.21 -9.21
N LYS A 166 2.05 3.18 -8.88
CA LYS A 166 0.76 3.35 -9.55
C LYS A 166 0.92 3.71 -11.03
N GLY A 167 1.82 4.62 -11.34
CA GLY A 167 2.08 5.03 -12.73
C GLY A 167 2.51 3.87 -13.61
N LYS A 168 3.40 3.00 -13.13
CA LYS A 168 3.81 1.78 -13.84
C LYS A 168 2.64 0.83 -14.11
N GLU A 169 1.75 0.64 -13.14
CA GLU A 169 0.59 -0.23 -13.27
C GLU A 169 -0.43 0.31 -14.29
N GLU A 170 -0.64 1.63 -14.34
CA GLU A 170 -1.53 2.27 -15.32
C GLU A 170 -0.97 2.18 -16.75
N GLU A 171 0.37 2.29 -16.92
CA GLU A 171 1.01 2.11 -18.23
C GLU A 171 0.92 0.66 -18.75
N GLU A 172 0.94 -0.33 -17.85
CA GLU A 172 0.82 -1.75 -18.21
C GLU A 172 -0.63 -2.16 -18.51
N ARG A 173 -1.63 -1.45 -17.98
CA ARG A 173 -3.06 -1.74 -18.19
C ARG A 173 -3.58 -1.07 -19.48
N LYS A 174 -3.18 -1.58 -20.62
CA LYS A 174 -3.87 -1.25 -21.88
C LYS A 174 -5.17 -2.03 -21.96
N ILE A 175 -6.31 -1.36 -21.69
CA ILE A 175 -7.61 -2.02 -21.65
C ILE A 175 -8.03 -2.53 -23.04
N VAL A 176 -7.69 -1.80 -24.10
CA VAL A 176 -8.00 -2.16 -25.50
C VAL A 176 -6.95 -1.68 -26.50
N GLY A 177 -5.88 -0.99 -26.05
CA GLY A 177 -4.92 -0.35 -26.95
C GLY A 177 -4.08 -1.33 -27.77
N ASP A 178 -3.95 -2.58 -27.35
CA ASP A 178 -3.31 -3.70 -28.05
C ASP A 178 -4.25 -4.44 -29.02
N LEU A 179 -5.56 -4.16 -28.95
CA LEU A 179 -6.59 -4.73 -29.82
C LEU A 179 -7.00 -3.80 -30.94
N LEU A 180 -6.46 -2.58 -31.01
CA LEU A 180 -6.85 -1.53 -31.96
C LEU A 180 -5.74 -1.28 -32.99
N GLU A 181 -6.11 -1.25 -34.26
CA GLU A 181 -5.27 -0.80 -35.34
C GLU A 181 -5.64 0.64 -35.77
N PRO A 182 -4.71 1.37 -36.42
CA PRO A 182 -5.01 2.70 -36.93
C PRO A 182 -6.23 2.65 -37.88
N SER A 183 -7.22 3.48 -37.59
CA SER A 183 -8.52 3.57 -38.26
C SER A 183 -9.62 2.62 -37.75
N ASP A 184 -9.42 1.91 -36.69
CA ASP A 184 -10.48 1.12 -36.05
C ASP A 184 -11.51 2.02 -35.34
N PHE A 185 -12.78 1.61 -35.41
CA PHE A 185 -13.86 2.28 -34.70
C PHE A 185 -14.11 1.61 -33.37
N VAL A 186 -14.09 2.41 -32.26
CA VAL A 186 -14.42 1.95 -30.94
C VAL A 186 -15.76 2.49 -30.48
N VAL A 187 -16.65 1.59 -30.05
CA VAL A 187 -17.91 1.97 -29.41
C VAL A 187 -17.81 1.75 -27.93
N LEU A 188 -17.78 2.84 -27.16
CA LEU A 188 -17.80 2.79 -25.70
C LEU A 188 -19.26 2.74 -25.23
N VAL A 189 -19.66 1.62 -24.64
CA VAL A 189 -20.97 1.48 -24.00
C VAL A 189 -20.81 1.73 -22.50
N VAL A 190 -21.29 2.88 -22.04
CA VAL A 190 -21.28 3.24 -20.62
C VAL A 190 -22.67 3.00 -20.04
N PRO A 191 -22.85 2.12 -19.03
CA PRO A 191 -24.12 1.97 -18.36
C PRO A 191 -24.45 3.26 -17.60
N ILE A 192 -25.64 3.83 -17.85
CA ILE A 192 -26.14 4.97 -17.10
C ILE A 192 -26.91 4.43 -15.90
N ASP A 193 -26.32 4.50 -14.70
CA ASP A 193 -27.05 4.23 -13.46
C ASP A 193 -28.14 5.28 -13.24
N LYS A 194 -29.38 4.84 -13.14
CA LYS A 194 -30.55 5.66 -12.83
C LYS A 194 -30.60 6.09 -11.35
N CYS A 195 -29.47 6.31 -10.70
CA CYS A 195 -29.45 6.87 -9.36
C CYS A 195 -29.21 8.37 -9.46
N GLY A 196 -30.30 9.13 -9.31
CA GLY A 196 -30.34 10.56 -9.57
C GLY A 196 -29.35 11.35 -8.71
N THR A 197 -28.45 12.02 -9.38
CA THR A 197 -27.93 13.30 -8.95
C THR A 197 -27.64 14.15 -10.17
N LYS A 198 -28.19 15.36 -10.14
CA LYS A 198 -28.04 16.40 -11.15
C LYS A 198 -26.58 16.76 -11.36
N GLY A 199 -26.08 16.52 -12.52
CA GLY A 199 -24.79 16.97 -13.00
C GLY A 199 -24.56 16.41 -14.38
N THR A 200 -24.93 17.15 -15.41
CA THR A 200 -24.59 16.88 -16.81
C THR A 200 -23.08 16.93 -16.97
N PRO A 201 -22.42 15.87 -17.41
CA PRO A 201 -21.03 16.00 -17.85
C PRO A 201 -21.05 16.70 -19.22
N ASP A 202 -20.41 17.86 -19.28
CA ASP A 202 -20.08 18.52 -20.55
C ASP A 202 -19.05 17.67 -21.31
N PHE A 203 -19.53 16.92 -22.28
CA PHE A 203 -18.67 16.34 -23.29
C PHE A 203 -18.33 17.43 -24.30
N THR A 204 -17.25 18.18 -24.08
CA THR A 204 -16.63 18.95 -25.13
C THR A 204 -15.91 17.98 -26.06
N THR A 205 -16.50 17.75 -27.20
CA THR A 205 -15.88 17.11 -28.39
C THR A 205 -14.65 17.91 -28.78
N ALA A 206 -13.48 17.35 -28.60
CA ALA A 206 -12.30 17.78 -29.33
C ALA A 206 -12.37 17.11 -30.71
N ALA A 207 -13.07 17.78 -31.64
CA ALA A 207 -12.93 17.54 -33.05
C ALA A 207 -12.33 18.82 -33.66
N ASP A 208 -11.41 18.61 -34.59
CA ASP A 208 -10.72 19.53 -35.46
C ASP A 208 -9.41 20.16 -34.94
N ASP A 209 -8.31 19.62 -35.47
CA ASP A 209 -7.54 20.40 -36.45
C ASP A 209 -6.64 19.49 -37.32
N SER A 210 -6.83 19.69 -38.61
CA SER A 210 -6.14 19.33 -39.84
C SER A 210 -4.75 18.74 -39.80
#